data_3a7bf06c6a9f6a11bd26fa69a998ced0
#
_entry.id   3a7bf06c6a9f6a11bd26fa69a998ced0
#
_cell.length_a   1.000
_cell.length_b   1.000
_cell.length_c   1.000
_cell.angle_alpha   90.00
_cell.angle_beta   90.00
_cell.angle_gamma   90.00
#
_symmetry.space_group_name_H-M   'P 1'
#
loop_
_entity.id
_entity.type
_entity.pdbx_description
1 polymer ?
#
loop_
_entity_poly.entity_id
_entity_poly.type
_entity_poly.pdbx_seq_one_letter_code
_entity_poly.pdbx_strand_id
1 'polypeptide(L)'
;MLQEVRICFVGDSFVNGTGDQEFLGWTGRICVNANKKGYDITYYNLGIRRDTSTDIANRWLQEVSLRLPKEYDGRVVFSFGLNDTTLENGKTRVDLADSLKNAYEILREAQKLYPVLMVGPAAYVEQEDPQRKQRTIDLSNQYALICKGLNVPYLDVFPILEKSNIWINEARANDGVHPKAGGYAEFAQIVENWDAWLNWFPLNLIDNSKLG
;
A
#
# COMPACT_ATOMS: atom_id res chain seq x y z
N MET A 1 22.26 12.01 -15.95
CA MET A 1 22.05 10.78 -15.12
C MET A 1 20.61 10.79 -14.70
N LEU A 2 19.93 9.63 -14.73
CA LEU A 2 18.58 9.51 -14.18
C LEU A 2 18.66 9.78 -12.67
N GLN A 3 17.67 10.49 -12.14
CA GLN A 3 17.58 10.75 -10.69
C GLN A 3 17.15 9.46 -10.00
N GLU A 4 17.94 8.95 -9.06
CA GLU A 4 17.58 7.81 -8.22
C GLU A 4 16.36 8.18 -7.36
N VAL A 5 15.33 7.37 -7.41
CA VAL A 5 14.13 7.49 -6.55
C VAL A 5 14.13 6.35 -5.53
N ARG A 6 14.06 6.67 -4.25
CA ARG A 6 13.98 5.67 -3.17
C ARG A 6 12.57 5.61 -2.62
N ILE A 7 11.96 4.42 -2.65
CA ILE A 7 10.58 4.25 -2.24
C ILE A 7 10.47 3.26 -1.08
N CYS A 8 9.93 3.71 0.04
CA CYS A 8 9.51 2.84 1.14
C CYS A 8 8.01 2.53 1.03
N PHE A 9 7.66 1.24 1.03
CA PHE A 9 6.29 0.77 1.15
C PHE A 9 6.06 0.30 2.58
N VAL A 10 5.22 1.02 3.31
CA VAL A 10 4.96 0.79 4.73
C VAL A 10 3.56 0.24 4.91
N GLY A 11 3.44 -0.89 5.60
CA GLY A 11 2.12 -1.48 5.82
C GLY A 11 2.18 -2.86 6.46
N ASP A 12 1.14 -3.63 6.18
CA ASP A 12 0.92 -4.94 6.79
C ASP A 12 1.35 -6.11 5.87
N SER A 13 0.68 -7.25 6.00
CA SER A 13 0.96 -8.46 5.23
C SER A 13 0.72 -8.30 3.73
N PHE A 14 -0.16 -7.40 3.29
CA PHE A 14 -0.37 -7.15 1.87
C PHE A 14 0.77 -6.34 1.25
N VAL A 15 1.38 -5.42 2.00
CA VAL A 15 2.62 -4.76 1.59
C VAL A 15 3.77 -5.75 1.59
N ASN A 16 3.84 -6.64 2.60
CA ASN A 16 4.84 -7.71 2.64
C ASN A 16 4.76 -8.65 1.42
N GLY A 17 3.56 -8.84 0.85
CA GLY A 17 3.32 -9.80 -0.22
C GLY A 17 3.12 -11.23 0.29
N THR A 18 2.54 -11.35 1.50
CA THR A 18 2.26 -12.65 2.11
C THR A 18 1.41 -13.54 1.20
N GLY A 19 1.83 -14.78 0.98
CA GLY A 19 1.15 -15.75 0.10
C GLY A 19 1.66 -15.75 -1.34
N ASP A 20 2.41 -14.74 -1.75
CA ASP A 20 3.04 -14.67 -3.06
C ASP A 20 4.30 -15.56 -3.12
N GLN A 21 4.26 -16.60 -3.92
CA GLN A 21 5.38 -17.53 -4.10
C GLN A 21 6.57 -16.93 -4.85
N GLU A 22 6.34 -15.80 -5.55
CA GLU A 22 7.40 -15.05 -6.23
C GLU A 22 8.07 -14.02 -5.30
N PHE A 23 7.55 -13.83 -4.08
CA PHE A 23 8.05 -12.89 -3.07
C PHE A 23 8.09 -11.42 -3.51
N LEU A 24 7.35 -11.07 -4.55
CA LEU A 24 7.28 -9.69 -5.07
C LEU A 24 6.14 -8.88 -4.44
N GLY A 25 5.03 -9.53 -4.11
CA GLY A 25 3.81 -8.82 -3.75
C GLY A 25 3.37 -7.86 -4.88
N TRP A 26 2.44 -6.95 -4.59
CA TRP A 26 2.09 -5.88 -5.54
C TRP A 26 3.17 -4.80 -5.60
N THR A 27 3.84 -4.52 -4.47
CA THR A 27 4.84 -3.47 -4.32
C THR A 27 6.09 -3.73 -5.16
N GLY A 28 6.61 -4.96 -5.12
CA GLY A 28 7.74 -5.36 -5.95
C GLY A 28 7.41 -5.34 -7.43
N ARG A 29 6.20 -5.81 -7.83
CA ARG A 29 5.78 -5.82 -9.24
C ARG A 29 5.72 -4.43 -9.85
N ILE A 30 5.13 -3.45 -9.15
CA ILE A 30 5.07 -2.07 -9.67
C ILE A 30 6.46 -1.44 -9.78
N CYS A 31 7.38 -1.76 -8.86
CA CYS A 31 8.77 -1.29 -8.93
C CYS A 31 9.53 -1.94 -10.09
N VAL A 32 9.37 -3.26 -10.30
CA VAL A 32 9.94 -3.95 -11.48
C VAL A 32 9.46 -3.32 -12.78
N ASN A 33 8.16 -3.02 -12.89
CA ASN A 33 7.60 -2.44 -14.09
C ASN A 33 8.02 -0.98 -14.29
N ALA A 34 8.14 -0.20 -13.22
CA ALA A 34 8.68 1.15 -13.30
C ALA A 34 10.17 1.14 -13.70
N ASN A 35 10.97 0.21 -13.19
CA ASN A 35 12.37 0.05 -13.61
C ASN A 35 12.47 -0.32 -15.10
N LYS A 36 11.62 -1.22 -15.60
CA LYS A 36 11.53 -1.55 -17.04
C LYS A 36 11.17 -0.34 -17.92
N LYS A 37 10.48 0.65 -17.38
CA LYS A 37 10.17 1.93 -18.05
C LYS A 37 11.33 2.92 -17.96
N GLY A 38 12.47 2.54 -17.37
CA GLY A 38 13.69 3.32 -17.31
C GLY A 38 13.82 4.21 -16.07
N TYR A 39 12.99 4.02 -15.03
CA TYR A 39 13.19 4.72 -13.77
C TYR A 39 14.26 4.01 -12.93
N ASP A 40 15.17 4.77 -12.34
CA ASP A 40 16.17 4.26 -11.38
C ASP A 40 15.55 4.23 -9.98
N ILE A 41 15.19 3.03 -9.51
CA ILE A 41 14.43 2.85 -8.27
C ILE A 41 15.18 1.99 -7.27
N THR A 42 15.36 2.52 -6.06
CA THR A 42 15.70 1.72 -4.89
C THR A 42 14.42 1.43 -4.09
N TYR A 43 14.07 0.16 -3.99
CA TYR A 43 12.83 -0.35 -3.41
C TYR A 43 13.05 -0.90 -2.00
N TYR A 44 12.21 -0.47 -1.05
CA TYR A 44 12.19 -0.98 0.32
C TYR A 44 10.78 -1.46 0.71
N ASN A 45 10.65 -2.75 0.98
CA ASN A 45 9.42 -3.33 1.54
C ASN A 45 9.49 -3.31 3.07
N LEU A 46 8.61 -2.54 3.70
CA LEU A 46 8.47 -2.41 5.15
C LEU A 46 7.11 -2.96 5.62
N GLY A 47 6.60 -3.96 4.93
CA GLY A 47 5.40 -4.69 5.31
C GLY A 47 5.67 -5.69 6.43
N ILE A 48 4.89 -5.64 7.51
CA ILE A 48 4.95 -6.63 8.60
C ILE A 48 3.58 -7.30 8.74
N ARG A 49 3.58 -8.63 8.72
CA ARG A 49 2.33 -9.41 8.87
C ARG A 49 1.63 -9.07 10.18
N ARG A 50 0.28 -8.89 10.08
CA ARG A 50 -0.62 -8.62 11.19
C ARG A 50 -0.49 -7.22 11.81
N ASP A 51 0.40 -6.35 11.33
CA ASP A 51 0.48 -4.99 11.84
C ASP A 51 -0.85 -4.26 11.70
N THR A 52 -1.20 -3.57 12.77
CA THR A 52 -2.30 -2.62 12.84
C THR A 52 -1.80 -1.20 12.55
N SER A 53 -2.73 -0.25 12.43
CA SER A 53 -2.37 1.17 12.33
C SER A 53 -1.54 1.66 13.52
N THR A 54 -1.79 1.10 14.73
CA THR A 54 -1.01 1.40 15.94
C THR A 54 0.42 0.90 15.85
N ASP A 55 0.62 -0.33 15.36
CA ASP A 55 1.96 -0.89 15.17
C ASP A 55 2.76 -0.07 14.17
N ILE A 56 2.12 0.29 13.05
CA ILE A 56 2.71 1.13 12.01
C ILE A 56 3.06 2.52 12.54
N ALA A 57 2.16 3.16 13.31
CA ALA A 57 2.42 4.47 13.92
C ALA A 57 3.67 4.47 14.79
N ASN A 58 3.92 3.37 15.50
CA ASN A 58 5.06 3.24 16.40
C ASN A 58 6.42 3.04 15.72
N ARG A 59 6.45 2.57 14.45
CA ARG A 59 7.72 2.16 13.79
C ARG A 59 8.05 2.92 12.51
N TRP A 60 7.04 3.40 11.76
CA TRP A 60 7.23 3.85 10.37
C TRP A 60 8.33 4.91 10.22
N LEU A 61 8.34 5.92 11.09
CA LEU A 61 9.25 7.06 10.95
C LEU A 61 10.71 6.63 11.13
N GLN A 62 10.98 5.81 12.13
CA GLN A 62 12.33 5.30 12.39
C GLN A 62 12.84 4.45 11.23
N GLU A 63 12.00 3.55 10.70
CA GLU A 63 12.39 2.66 9.62
C GLU A 63 12.57 3.39 8.29
N VAL A 64 11.69 4.33 7.98
CA VAL A 64 11.74 5.12 6.75
C VAL A 64 12.95 6.07 6.75
N SER A 65 13.20 6.78 7.86
CA SER A 65 14.29 7.76 7.93
C SER A 65 15.68 7.13 7.75
N LEU A 66 15.86 5.86 8.11
CA LEU A 66 17.12 5.13 7.86
C LEU A 66 17.35 4.82 6.37
N ARG A 67 16.28 4.78 5.56
CA ARG A 67 16.31 4.38 4.15
C ARG A 67 16.17 5.55 3.18
N LEU A 68 15.60 6.64 3.65
CA LEU A 68 15.34 7.85 2.86
C LEU A 68 16.11 9.05 3.43
N PRO A 69 17.46 9.08 3.34
CA PRO A 69 18.22 10.24 3.75
C PRO A 69 17.92 11.44 2.82
N LYS A 70 18.06 12.65 3.36
CA LYS A 70 17.57 13.91 2.74
C LYS A 70 18.20 14.25 1.38
N GLU A 71 19.37 13.70 1.07
CA GLU A 71 20.09 13.93 -0.18
C GLU A 71 19.53 13.16 -1.38
N TYR A 72 18.55 12.28 -1.16
CA TYR A 72 17.90 11.49 -2.22
C TYR A 72 16.44 11.86 -2.39
N ASP A 73 15.86 11.56 -3.55
CA ASP A 73 14.42 11.64 -3.80
C ASP A 73 13.71 10.48 -3.07
N GLY A 74 13.44 10.69 -1.80
CA GLY A 74 12.78 9.73 -0.94
C GLY A 74 11.26 9.87 -0.98
N ARG A 75 10.52 8.74 -1.12
CA ARG A 75 9.06 8.71 -1.24
C ARG A 75 8.46 7.59 -0.40
N VAL A 76 7.22 7.74 0.05
CA VAL A 76 6.57 6.77 0.92
C VAL A 76 5.19 6.41 0.39
N VAL A 77 4.91 5.10 0.33
CA VAL A 77 3.57 4.55 0.08
C VAL A 77 3.11 3.83 1.33
N PHE A 78 1.96 4.23 1.86
CA PHE A 78 1.31 3.52 2.96
C PHE A 78 0.19 2.64 2.45
N SER A 79 0.03 1.44 3.06
CA SER A 79 -1.14 0.59 2.85
C SER A 79 -1.39 -0.27 4.10
N PHE A 80 -2.48 0.02 4.83
CA PHE A 80 -2.82 -0.64 6.08
C PHE A 80 -4.30 -0.43 6.43
N GLY A 81 -4.74 -1.05 7.53
CA GLY A 81 -6.05 -0.84 8.14
C GLY A 81 -6.92 -2.10 8.20
N LEU A 82 -6.70 -3.10 7.34
CA LEU A 82 -7.50 -4.33 7.38
C LEU A 82 -7.38 -5.04 8.74
N ASN A 83 -6.21 -5.06 9.34
CA ASN A 83 -6.00 -5.72 10.63
C ASN A 83 -6.70 -5.01 11.79
N ASP A 84 -6.90 -3.70 11.69
CA ASP A 84 -7.63 -2.92 12.69
C ASP A 84 -9.07 -3.42 12.85
N THR A 85 -9.69 -3.85 11.73
CA THR A 85 -11.10 -4.29 11.67
C THR A 85 -11.33 -5.72 12.16
N THR A 86 -10.26 -6.49 12.41
CA THR A 86 -10.33 -7.88 12.89
C THR A 86 -10.82 -7.91 14.34
N LEU A 87 -11.73 -8.83 14.66
CA LEU A 87 -12.15 -9.05 16.04
C LEU A 87 -11.16 -9.97 16.76
N GLU A 88 -10.73 -9.56 17.93
CA GLU A 88 -10.02 -10.38 18.91
C GLU A 88 -10.73 -10.21 20.27
N ASN A 89 -11.17 -11.31 20.88
CA ASN A 89 -11.94 -11.31 22.13
C ASN A 89 -13.21 -10.42 22.10
N GLY A 90 -13.90 -10.40 20.95
CA GLY A 90 -15.14 -9.65 20.76
C GLY A 90 -14.98 -8.15 20.53
N LYS A 91 -13.76 -7.65 20.39
CA LYS A 91 -13.46 -6.26 20.07
C LYS A 91 -12.58 -6.17 18.83
N THR A 92 -12.66 -5.07 18.09
CA THR A 92 -11.73 -4.77 17.02
C THR A 92 -10.31 -4.60 17.60
N ARG A 93 -9.29 -5.03 16.86
CA ARG A 93 -7.89 -4.92 17.31
C ARG A 93 -7.48 -3.46 17.54
N VAL A 94 -8.04 -2.55 16.75
CA VAL A 94 -7.95 -1.11 16.98
C VAL A 94 -9.34 -0.52 16.83
N ASP A 95 -9.76 0.32 17.77
CA ASP A 95 -11.03 1.01 17.67
C ASP A 95 -11.02 2.00 16.50
N LEU A 96 -12.17 2.21 15.85
CA LEU A 96 -12.27 3.08 14.67
C LEU A 96 -11.67 4.47 14.93
N ALA A 97 -11.96 5.06 16.08
CA ALA A 97 -11.44 6.40 16.42
C ALA A 97 -9.91 6.43 16.48
N ASP A 98 -9.29 5.39 17.05
CA ASP A 98 -7.83 5.27 17.12
C ASP A 98 -7.23 4.96 15.75
N SER A 99 -7.87 4.12 14.93
CA SER A 99 -7.45 3.87 13.54
C SER A 99 -7.41 5.16 12.72
N LEU A 100 -8.44 6.01 12.85
CA LEU A 100 -8.53 7.28 12.14
C LEU A 100 -7.47 8.28 12.65
N LYS A 101 -7.27 8.34 13.96
CA LYS A 101 -6.24 9.16 14.59
C LYS A 101 -4.84 8.74 14.10
N ASN A 102 -4.54 7.44 14.14
CA ASN A 102 -3.26 6.90 13.68
C ASN A 102 -3.00 7.25 12.21
N ALA A 103 -3.99 7.01 11.33
CA ALA A 103 -3.86 7.33 9.92
C ALA A 103 -3.61 8.83 9.69
N TYR A 104 -4.38 9.69 10.35
CA TYR A 104 -4.21 11.14 10.27
C TYR A 104 -2.80 11.59 10.72
N GLU A 105 -2.33 11.11 11.87
CA GLU A 105 -1.03 11.48 12.43
C GLU A 105 0.12 10.99 11.55
N ILE A 106 0.07 9.71 11.08
CA ILE A 106 1.05 9.13 10.16
C ILE A 106 1.15 9.98 8.89
N LEU A 107 0.02 10.18 8.20
CA LEU A 107 0.01 10.87 6.92
C LEU A 107 0.40 12.34 7.05
N ARG A 108 -0.10 13.02 8.07
CA ARG A 108 0.24 14.43 8.36
C ARG A 108 1.73 14.62 8.63
N GLU A 109 2.35 13.68 9.35
CA GLU A 109 3.77 13.76 9.63
C GLU A 109 4.62 13.38 8.41
N ALA A 110 4.22 12.33 7.70
CA ALA A 110 4.95 11.85 6.54
C ALA A 110 5.01 12.88 5.41
N GLN A 111 3.90 13.57 5.11
CA GLN A 111 3.86 14.56 4.03
C GLN A 111 4.72 15.81 4.28
N LYS A 112 5.14 16.07 5.52
CA LYS A 112 6.10 17.15 5.81
C LYS A 112 7.52 16.78 5.39
N LEU A 113 7.78 15.49 5.25
CA LEU A 113 9.12 14.94 5.03
C LEU A 113 9.30 14.37 3.63
N TYR A 114 8.23 13.80 3.05
CA TYR A 114 8.28 13.03 1.81
C TYR A 114 7.03 13.25 0.96
N PRO A 115 7.08 13.06 -0.36
CA PRO A 115 5.91 12.75 -1.17
C PRO A 115 5.26 11.45 -0.66
N VAL A 116 3.93 11.46 -0.50
CA VAL A 116 3.18 10.35 0.10
C VAL A 116 2.05 9.91 -0.81
N LEU A 117 1.87 8.60 -0.93
CA LEU A 117 0.67 7.97 -1.46
C LEU A 117 0.05 7.05 -0.39
N MET A 118 -1.27 6.93 -0.39
CA MET A 118 -2.00 5.98 0.46
C MET A 118 -2.84 5.05 -0.39
N VAL A 119 -2.62 3.75 -0.23
CA VAL A 119 -3.44 2.68 -0.82
C VAL A 119 -4.31 2.09 0.28
N GLY A 120 -5.60 2.03 0.05
CA GLY A 120 -6.58 1.53 1.02
C GLY A 120 -6.40 0.06 1.38
N PRO A 121 -7.13 -0.42 2.39
CA PRO A 121 -7.10 -1.82 2.80
C PRO A 121 -7.58 -2.73 1.67
N ALA A 122 -6.91 -3.89 1.51
CA ALA A 122 -7.25 -4.88 0.49
C ALA A 122 -8.52 -5.67 0.84
N ALA A 123 -9.15 -6.27 -0.16
CA ALA A 123 -10.27 -7.19 0.04
C ALA A 123 -9.77 -8.56 0.54
N TYR A 124 -10.69 -9.33 1.12
CA TYR A 124 -10.45 -10.68 1.65
C TYR A 124 -11.72 -11.52 1.48
N VAL A 125 -11.64 -12.83 1.69
CA VAL A 125 -12.75 -13.78 1.49
C VAL A 125 -13.15 -14.55 2.75
N GLU A 126 -12.49 -14.31 3.88
CA GLU A 126 -12.86 -14.88 5.17
C GLU A 126 -14.30 -14.53 5.54
N GLN A 127 -15.08 -15.49 6.08
CA GLN A 127 -16.50 -15.33 6.36
C GLN A 127 -16.88 -15.50 7.85
N GLU A 128 -15.89 -15.71 8.71
CA GLU A 128 -16.14 -15.91 10.15
C GLU A 128 -16.77 -14.69 10.83
N ASP A 129 -16.53 -13.51 10.29
CA ASP A 129 -17.09 -12.25 10.77
C ASP A 129 -17.77 -11.48 9.63
N PRO A 130 -19.08 -11.69 9.42
CA PRO A 130 -19.82 -11.04 8.34
C PRO A 130 -19.84 -9.51 8.40
N GLN A 131 -19.62 -8.93 9.59
CA GLN A 131 -19.62 -7.46 9.77
C GLN A 131 -18.25 -6.84 9.47
N ARG A 132 -17.19 -7.62 9.42
CA ARG A 132 -15.83 -7.12 9.14
C ARG A 132 -15.75 -6.41 7.78
N LYS A 133 -16.45 -6.96 6.77
CA LYS A 133 -16.50 -6.31 5.45
C LYS A 133 -17.01 -4.88 5.55
N GLN A 134 -18.14 -4.66 6.24
CA GLN A 134 -18.71 -3.32 6.39
C GLN A 134 -17.76 -2.41 7.18
N ARG A 135 -17.18 -2.89 8.28
CA ARG A 135 -16.17 -2.11 9.04
C ARG A 135 -14.98 -1.71 8.19
N THR A 136 -14.51 -2.59 7.30
CA THR A 136 -13.39 -2.30 6.39
C THR A 136 -13.76 -1.24 5.35
N ILE A 137 -14.95 -1.33 4.77
CA ILE A 137 -15.47 -0.33 3.83
C ILE A 137 -15.62 1.03 4.53
N ASP A 138 -16.19 1.06 5.73
CA ASP A 138 -16.40 2.28 6.50
C ASP A 138 -15.04 2.92 6.85
N LEU A 139 -14.07 2.12 7.26
CA LEU A 139 -12.69 2.58 7.53
C LEU A 139 -12.04 3.16 6.28
N SER A 140 -12.14 2.46 5.12
CA SER A 140 -11.61 2.93 3.83
C SER A 140 -12.21 4.28 3.43
N ASN A 141 -13.53 4.44 3.57
CA ASN A 141 -14.22 5.70 3.30
C ASN A 141 -13.71 6.84 4.18
N GLN A 142 -13.48 6.58 5.47
CA GLN A 142 -12.94 7.58 6.39
C GLN A 142 -11.47 7.91 6.07
N TYR A 143 -10.65 6.93 5.69
CA TYR A 143 -9.29 7.16 5.22
C TYR A 143 -9.27 8.05 3.97
N ALA A 144 -10.20 7.84 3.03
CA ALA A 144 -10.34 8.71 1.85
C ALA A 144 -10.62 10.17 2.24
N LEU A 145 -11.47 10.40 3.25
CA LEU A 145 -11.76 11.76 3.76
C LEU A 145 -10.53 12.41 4.43
N ILE A 146 -9.79 11.64 5.24
CA ILE A 146 -8.53 12.11 5.86
C ILE A 146 -7.53 12.48 4.77
N CYS A 147 -7.31 11.60 3.81
CA CYS A 147 -6.39 11.82 2.69
C CYS A 147 -6.77 13.05 1.87
N LYS A 148 -8.07 13.22 1.58
CA LYS A 148 -8.60 14.43 0.90
C LYS A 148 -8.31 15.69 1.71
N GLY A 149 -8.52 15.67 3.03
CA GLY A 149 -8.25 16.82 3.92
C GLY A 149 -6.76 17.18 4.01
N LEU A 150 -5.88 16.19 3.84
CA LEU A 150 -4.43 16.36 3.85
C LEU A 150 -3.82 16.57 2.45
N ASN A 151 -4.61 16.51 1.37
CA ASN A 151 -4.13 16.50 -0.02
C ASN A 151 -3.15 15.33 -0.31
N VAL A 152 -3.33 14.19 0.34
CA VAL A 152 -2.62 12.94 0.05
C VAL A 152 -3.44 12.14 -0.96
N PRO A 153 -2.88 11.72 -2.11
CA PRO A 153 -3.60 10.86 -3.03
C PRO A 153 -3.97 9.54 -2.37
N TYR A 154 -5.22 9.10 -2.54
CA TYR A 154 -5.78 7.87 -1.99
C TYR A 154 -6.34 6.97 -3.08
N LEU A 155 -6.00 5.68 -3.03
CA LEU A 155 -6.54 4.66 -3.90
C LEU A 155 -7.36 3.66 -3.09
N ASP A 156 -8.68 3.64 -3.30
CA ASP A 156 -9.56 2.60 -2.74
C ASP A 156 -9.51 1.35 -3.63
N VAL A 157 -8.80 0.34 -3.18
CA VAL A 157 -8.62 -0.92 -3.91
C VAL A 157 -9.67 -1.97 -3.53
N PHE A 158 -10.34 -1.80 -2.40
CA PHE A 158 -11.28 -2.80 -1.86
C PHE A 158 -12.39 -3.16 -2.87
N PRO A 159 -13.15 -2.19 -3.44
CA PRO A 159 -14.28 -2.49 -4.32
C PRO A 159 -13.85 -3.11 -5.67
N ILE A 160 -12.58 -2.99 -6.04
CA ILE A 160 -12.03 -3.58 -7.26
C ILE A 160 -11.62 -5.03 -6.98
N LEU A 161 -10.83 -5.23 -5.94
CA LEU A 161 -10.31 -6.55 -5.57
C LEU A 161 -11.42 -7.51 -5.14
N GLU A 162 -12.47 -7.04 -4.44
CA GLU A 162 -13.59 -7.91 -4.05
C GLU A 162 -14.39 -8.46 -5.23
N LYS A 163 -14.25 -7.89 -6.43
CA LYS A 163 -14.88 -8.36 -7.66
C LYS A 163 -13.94 -9.19 -8.54
N SER A 164 -12.68 -9.26 -8.20
CA SER A 164 -11.70 -10.03 -8.94
C SER A 164 -11.85 -11.53 -8.66
N ASN A 165 -12.12 -12.29 -9.69
CA ASN A 165 -12.19 -13.76 -9.59
C ASN A 165 -10.83 -14.37 -9.24
N ILE A 166 -9.72 -13.81 -9.75
CA ILE A 166 -8.37 -14.29 -9.47
C ILE A 166 -8.05 -14.07 -8.00
N TRP A 167 -8.23 -12.82 -7.51
CA TRP A 167 -8.02 -12.46 -6.12
C TRP A 167 -8.79 -13.38 -5.17
N ILE A 168 -10.10 -13.49 -5.38
CA ILE A 168 -10.99 -14.29 -4.53
C ILE A 168 -10.63 -15.77 -4.55
N ASN A 169 -10.38 -16.35 -5.73
CA ASN A 169 -10.07 -17.78 -5.83
C ASN A 169 -8.71 -18.11 -5.22
N GLU A 170 -7.70 -17.26 -5.43
CA GLU A 170 -6.39 -17.47 -4.85
C GLU A 170 -6.39 -17.28 -3.33
N ALA A 171 -7.08 -16.26 -2.81
CA ALA A 171 -7.21 -16.05 -1.38
C ALA A 171 -7.95 -17.23 -0.71
N ARG A 172 -9.04 -17.72 -1.33
CA ARG A 172 -9.79 -18.87 -0.82
C ARG A 172 -8.96 -20.16 -0.84
N ALA A 173 -8.11 -20.35 -1.86
CA ALA A 173 -7.22 -21.50 -1.98
C ALA A 173 -5.96 -21.40 -1.08
N ASN A 174 -5.78 -20.29 -0.38
CA ASN A 174 -4.69 -20.06 0.57
C ASN A 174 -5.24 -20.02 2.01
N ASP A 175 -5.24 -18.88 2.64
CA ASP A 175 -5.63 -18.71 4.04
C ASP A 175 -6.96 -17.90 4.23
N GLY A 176 -7.70 -17.69 3.17
CA GLY A 176 -8.93 -16.90 3.14
C GLY A 176 -8.71 -15.37 3.09
N VAL A 177 -7.47 -14.92 3.20
CA VAL A 177 -7.12 -13.50 3.26
C VAL A 177 -6.15 -13.11 2.13
N HIS A 178 -5.04 -13.82 2.03
CA HIS A 178 -3.95 -13.46 1.12
C HIS A 178 -4.05 -14.24 -0.20
N PRO A 179 -3.99 -13.55 -1.35
CA PRO A 179 -3.93 -14.22 -2.65
C PRO A 179 -2.54 -14.81 -2.89
N LYS A 180 -2.34 -15.36 -4.07
CA LYS A 180 -1.06 -15.79 -4.60
C LYS A 180 -0.55 -14.78 -5.64
N ALA A 181 0.39 -15.22 -6.48
CA ALA A 181 1.05 -14.36 -7.47
C ALA A 181 0.07 -13.65 -8.43
N GLY A 182 -0.99 -14.33 -8.86
CA GLY A 182 -1.98 -13.77 -9.80
C GLY A 182 -2.78 -12.63 -9.19
N GLY A 183 -3.29 -12.78 -7.96
CA GLY A 183 -4.01 -11.72 -7.27
C GLY A 183 -3.12 -10.51 -6.96
N TYR A 184 -1.87 -10.74 -6.56
CA TYR A 184 -0.92 -9.64 -6.38
C TYR A 184 -0.53 -8.96 -7.71
N ALA A 185 -0.54 -9.69 -8.83
CA ALA A 185 -0.34 -9.08 -10.14
C ALA A 185 -1.52 -8.17 -10.52
N GLU A 186 -2.77 -8.57 -10.26
CA GLU A 186 -3.93 -7.70 -10.45
C GLU A 186 -3.88 -6.47 -9.54
N PHE A 187 -3.52 -6.63 -8.27
CA PHE A 187 -3.36 -5.49 -7.37
C PHE A 187 -2.29 -4.52 -7.90
N ALA A 188 -1.16 -5.03 -8.37
CA ALA A 188 -0.12 -4.21 -9.00
C ALA A 188 -0.68 -3.42 -10.19
N GLN A 189 -1.46 -4.07 -11.09
CA GLN A 189 -2.07 -3.39 -12.24
C GLN A 189 -3.03 -2.26 -11.82
N ILE A 190 -3.81 -2.44 -10.75
CA ILE A 190 -4.68 -1.40 -10.23
C ILE A 190 -3.86 -0.16 -9.83
N VAL A 191 -2.76 -0.36 -9.09
CA VAL A 191 -1.88 0.73 -8.66
C VAL A 191 -1.15 1.36 -9.85
N GLU A 192 -0.69 0.56 -10.81
CA GLU A 192 0.01 1.03 -12.01
C GLU A 192 -0.86 1.89 -12.93
N ASN A 193 -2.17 1.67 -12.93
CA ASN A 193 -3.13 2.47 -13.70
C ASN A 193 -3.65 3.69 -12.93
N TRP A 194 -3.22 3.90 -11.70
CA TRP A 194 -3.62 5.05 -10.91
C TRP A 194 -2.83 6.31 -11.30
N ASP A 195 -3.53 7.37 -11.66
CA ASP A 195 -2.93 8.63 -12.12
C ASP A 195 -1.88 9.18 -11.13
N ALA A 196 -2.14 9.05 -9.82
CA ALA A 196 -1.19 9.54 -8.83
C ALA A 196 0.13 8.74 -8.83
N TRP A 197 0.10 7.43 -9.11
CA TRP A 197 1.30 6.63 -9.32
C TRP A 197 1.98 6.98 -10.64
N LEU A 198 1.23 7.10 -11.75
CA LEU A 198 1.77 7.41 -13.06
C LEU A 198 2.47 8.77 -13.09
N ASN A 199 1.92 9.75 -12.39
CA ASN A 199 2.46 11.12 -12.32
C ASN A 199 3.49 11.29 -11.18
N TRP A 200 3.81 10.23 -10.46
CA TRP A 200 4.68 10.32 -9.29
C TRP A 200 6.17 10.30 -9.63
N PHE A 201 6.50 9.93 -10.84
CA PHE A 201 7.89 9.86 -11.30
C PHE A 201 8.25 11.11 -12.11
N PRO A 202 9.54 11.56 -12.08
CA PRO A 202 9.99 12.62 -12.95
C PRO A 202 9.78 12.22 -14.41
N LEU A 203 9.35 13.16 -15.23
CA LEU A 203 9.21 12.90 -16.68
C LEU A 203 10.57 12.42 -17.20
N ASN A 204 10.64 11.17 -17.63
CA ASN A 204 11.77 10.71 -18.41
C ASN A 204 11.73 11.46 -19.73
N LEU A 205 12.58 12.46 -19.88
CA LEU A 205 12.94 12.96 -21.20
C LEU A 205 13.66 11.79 -21.88
N ILE A 206 12.88 10.93 -22.54
CA ILE A 206 13.45 9.91 -23.42
C ILE A 206 14.27 10.70 -24.42
N ASP A 207 15.57 10.57 -24.31
CA ASP A 207 16.52 11.13 -25.27
C ASP A 207 16.27 10.38 -26.60
N ASN A 208 15.39 10.94 -27.43
CA ASN A 208 15.07 10.44 -28.77
C ASN A 208 16.31 10.42 -29.71
N SER A 209 17.50 10.76 -29.20
CA SER A 209 18.76 10.75 -29.99
C SER A 209 19.34 9.33 -30.15
N LYS A 210 18.77 8.28 -29.56
CA LYS A 210 19.25 6.88 -29.69
C LYS A 210 18.38 5.99 -30.60
N LEU A 211 17.43 6.55 -31.34
CA LEU A 211 16.68 5.85 -32.39
C LEU A 211 17.17 6.32 -33.79
N GLY A 212 18.47 6.23 -34.00
CA GLY A 212 19.10 6.45 -35.26
C GLY A 212 20.03 5.29 -35.61
#